data_411429dbcf32df186b04fcf4b0035d5b
#
_entry.id   411429dbcf32df186b04fcf4b0035d5b
#
_cell.length_a   1.000
_cell.length_b   1.000
_cell.length_c   1.000
_cell.angle_alpha   90.00
_cell.angle_beta   90.00
_cell.angle_gamma   90.00
#
_symmetry.space_group_name_H-M   'P 1'
#
loop_
_entity.id
_entity.type
_entity.pdbx_description
1 polymer ?
#
loop_
_entity_poly.entity_id
_entity_poly.type
_entity_poly.pdbx_seq_one_letter_code
_entity_poly.pdbx_strand_id
1 'polypeptide(L)'
;MSMLESFFDIQKDNKALFEELEIAKRHELCMEWMNQWPVMSLSLKAVEGNDFSTAYMQLVYEVGELFKKHEYLMESPVLNAEEKKKFDDIRYGRAGKIEVMRSLQILSEFLSKYYNKSVILLIDEYDVPMARATSNGYYKEMLEIMKGFMQALKDNQCIKLAVITSCLKIAKESIFTGTNNFVSNTITSSRLNEYYGFVQNEVDRILEDAEIKGKGDIMKKWYDGYHFGDVDVYCPCDVMCYVDNLQKNPNAKPDEYWKDTSDNAIIRSFIDYAGASITKKLETLMNGGYIIQRVDENLTYDYLHSSEENLWSLMYLTGYLTQVRDYKIDDQIIRDEAQEQ
;
A
#
# COMPACT_ATOMS: atom_id res chain seq x y z
N MET A 1 -7.16 -2.03 2.96
CA MET A 1 -7.58 -3.39 2.49
C MET A 1 -8.81 -3.93 3.22
N SER A 2 -8.94 -3.85 4.54
CA SER A 2 -10.09 -4.38 5.30
C SER A 2 -11.47 -3.87 4.85
N MET A 3 -11.57 -2.59 4.47
CA MET A 3 -12.82 -2.03 3.94
C MET A 3 -13.21 -2.67 2.59
N LEU A 4 -12.27 -2.88 1.68
CA LEU A 4 -12.52 -3.57 0.40
C LEU A 4 -12.93 -5.03 0.62
N GLU A 5 -12.26 -5.73 1.54
CA GLU A 5 -12.65 -7.08 1.93
C GLU A 5 -14.08 -7.11 2.48
N SER A 6 -14.43 -6.17 3.39
CA SER A 6 -15.79 -6.07 3.94
C SER A 6 -16.85 -5.76 2.88
N PHE A 7 -16.48 -4.99 1.84
CA PHE A 7 -17.39 -4.65 0.77
C PHE A 7 -17.64 -5.81 -0.20
N PHE A 8 -16.58 -6.53 -0.59
CA PHE A 8 -16.71 -7.53 -1.64
C PHE A 8 -17.10 -8.93 -1.16
N ASP A 9 -16.66 -9.32 0.06
CA ASP A 9 -16.65 -10.71 0.50
C ASP A 9 -18.06 -11.31 0.63
N ILE A 10 -18.33 -12.34 -0.16
CA ILE A 10 -19.58 -13.09 -0.21
C ILE A 10 -19.90 -13.82 1.11
N GLN A 11 -18.90 -14.04 1.96
CA GLN A 11 -19.08 -14.66 3.27
C GLN A 11 -19.54 -13.67 4.34
N LYS A 12 -19.56 -12.38 4.04
CA LYS A 12 -19.88 -11.31 4.99
C LYS A 12 -21.23 -10.69 4.65
N ASP A 13 -21.93 -10.23 5.66
CA ASP A 13 -23.09 -9.35 5.51
C ASP A 13 -22.79 -8.02 6.21
N ASN A 14 -22.02 -7.20 5.51
CA ASN A 14 -21.51 -5.94 6.02
C ASN A 14 -22.21 -4.71 5.43
N LYS A 15 -23.42 -4.88 4.87
CA LYS A 15 -24.15 -3.78 4.21
C LYS A 15 -24.33 -2.58 5.10
N ALA A 16 -24.65 -2.80 6.39
CA ALA A 16 -24.82 -1.73 7.36
C ALA A 16 -23.60 -0.80 7.53
N LEU A 17 -22.38 -1.32 7.29
CA LEU A 17 -21.16 -0.50 7.36
C LEU A 17 -21.07 0.54 6.25
N PHE A 18 -21.84 0.38 5.18
CA PHE A 18 -21.77 1.21 3.98
C PHE A 18 -23.02 2.09 3.76
N GLU A 19 -24.08 1.92 4.57
CA GLU A 19 -25.38 2.58 4.36
C GLU A 19 -25.29 4.10 4.34
N GLU A 20 -24.44 4.70 5.16
CA GLU A 20 -24.27 6.16 5.25
C GLU A 20 -23.19 6.70 4.31
N LEU A 21 -22.47 5.82 3.58
CA LEU A 21 -21.40 6.21 2.70
C LEU A 21 -21.91 6.49 1.27
N GLU A 22 -21.18 7.32 0.54
CA GLU A 22 -21.52 7.70 -0.85
C GLU A 22 -21.69 6.48 -1.77
N ILE A 23 -20.98 5.37 -1.49
CA ILE A 23 -21.08 4.14 -2.26
C ILE A 23 -22.50 3.53 -2.21
N ALA A 24 -23.22 3.69 -1.09
CA ALA A 24 -24.58 3.18 -0.96
C ALA A 24 -25.55 3.81 -1.95
N LYS A 25 -25.27 5.04 -2.41
CA LYS A 25 -26.07 5.74 -3.45
C LYS A 25 -25.89 5.12 -4.85
N ARG A 26 -24.88 4.28 -5.05
CA ARG A 26 -24.60 3.58 -6.31
C ARG A 26 -25.25 2.19 -6.30
N HIS A 27 -26.57 2.15 -6.34
CA HIS A 27 -27.35 0.93 -6.17
C HIS A 27 -26.97 -0.21 -7.12
N GLU A 28 -26.76 0.06 -8.41
CA GLU A 28 -26.35 -0.95 -9.39
C GLU A 28 -24.98 -1.54 -9.05
N LEU A 29 -24.02 -0.68 -8.67
CA LEU A 29 -22.68 -1.13 -8.26
C LEU A 29 -22.77 -1.96 -6.98
N CYS A 30 -23.55 -1.54 -5.99
CA CYS A 30 -23.75 -2.29 -4.75
C CYS A 30 -24.40 -3.66 -5.04
N MET A 31 -25.39 -3.74 -5.93
CA MET A 31 -26.00 -5.02 -6.30
C MET A 31 -25.02 -5.98 -6.99
N GLU A 32 -24.13 -5.46 -7.81
CA GLU A 32 -23.14 -6.28 -8.54
C GLU A 32 -21.96 -6.72 -7.67
N TRP A 33 -21.52 -5.86 -6.73
CA TRP A 33 -20.23 -6.02 -6.07
C TRP A 33 -20.31 -6.25 -4.56
N MET A 34 -21.26 -5.63 -3.84
CA MET A 34 -21.29 -5.68 -2.39
C MET A 34 -21.69 -7.06 -1.88
N ASN A 35 -20.76 -7.70 -1.20
CA ASN A 35 -20.90 -9.07 -0.66
C ASN A 35 -21.28 -10.12 -1.73
N GLN A 36 -20.75 -9.97 -2.95
CA GLN A 36 -21.07 -10.84 -4.08
C GLN A 36 -19.93 -11.74 -4.55
N TRP A 37 -18.71 -11.51 -4.08
CA TRP A 37 -17.52 -12.16 -4.61
C TRP A 37 -16.73 -12.89 -3.54
N PRO A 38 -16.18 -14.09 -3.81
CA PRO A 38 -15.19 -14.68 -2.92
C PRO A 38 -13.94 -13.82 -2.89
N VAL A 39 -13.38 -13.58 -1.71
CA VAL A 39 -12.24 -12.69 -1.51
C VAL A 39 -11.06 -13.46 -0.93
N MET A 40 -9.88 -13.31 -1.53
CA MET A 40 -8.60 -13.69 -0.97
C MET A 40 -7.90 -12.42 -0.46
N SER A 41 -7.72 -12.29 0.84
CA SER A 41 -7.09 -11.12 1.46
C SER A 41 -5.83 -11.54 2.21
N LEU A 42 -4.67 -11.04 1.75
CA LEU A 42 -3.35 -11.35 2.25
C LEU A 42 -2.57 -10.07 2.54
N SER A 43 -1.98 -9.95 3.72
CA SER A 43 -0.98 -8.93 4.03
C SER A 43 0.41 -9.56 4.05
N LEU A 44 1.37 -8.92 3.41
CA LEU A 44 2.78 -9.33 3.44
C LEU A 44 3.61 -8.52 4.45
N LYS A 45 2.94 -7.72 5.29
CA LYS A 45 3.58 -6.87 6.32
C LYS A 45 4.52 -7.64 7.24
N ALA A 46 4.15 -8.86 7.63
CA ALA A 46 4.93 -9.69 8.54
C ALA A 46 5.99 -10.55 7.86
N VAL A 47 6.10 -10.49 6.52
CA VAL A 47 7.07 -11.32 5.78
C VAL A 47 8.46 -10.68 5.83
N GLU A 48 9.13 -10.87 6.95
CA GLU A 48 10.47 -10.34 7.22
C GLU A 48 11.31 -11.33 8.01
N GLY A 49 12.64 -11.14 8.02
CA GLY A 49 13.59 -11.97 8.75
C GLY A 49 15.02 -11.48 8.56
N ASN A 50 15.90 -11.83 9.48
CA ASN A 50 17.33 -11.50 9.37
C ASN A 50 18.06 -12.32 8.28
N ASP A 51 17.42 -13.37 7.80
CA ASP A 51 17.88 -14.23 6.71
C ASP A 51 16.70 -14.71 5.86
N PHE A 52 17.02 -15.24 4.67
CA PHE A 52 16.04 -15.75 3.73
C PHE A 52 15.16 -16.86 4.32
N SER A 53 15.73 -17.78 5.08
CA SER A 53 14.99 -18.91 5.64
C SER A 53 13.88 -18.44 6.57
N THR A 54 14.19 -17.48 7.45
CA THR A 54 13.23 -16.90 8.38
C THR A 54 12.12 -16.15 7.64
N ALA A 55 12.49 -15.30 6.69
CA ALA A 55 11.51 -14.55 5.89
C ALA A 55 10.62 -15.47 5.04
N TYR A 56 11.19 -16.54 4.47
CA TYR A 56 10.42 -17.53 3.73
C TYR A 56 9.45 -18.31 4.62
N MET A 57 9.86 -18.67 5.84
CA MET A 57 8.96 -19.31 6.81
C MET A 57 7.80 -18.39 7.20
N GLN A 58 8.02 -17.08 7.33
CA GLN A 58 6.95 -16.12 7.57
C GLN A 58 5.97 -16.08 6.39
N LEU A 59 6.46 -16.06 5.15
CA LEU A 59 5.59 -16.17 3.97
C LEU A 59 4.76 -17.45 3.99
N VAL A 60 5.37 -18.59 4.30
CA VAL A 60 4.66 -19.87 4.41
C VAL A 60 3.57 -19.81 5.48
N TYR A 61 3.86 -19.17 6.61
CA TYR A 61 2.89 -18.97 7.69
C TYR A 61 1.71 -18.10 7.25
N GLU A 62 1.96 -16.92 6.64
CA GLU A 62 0.90 -16.02 6.17
C GLU A 62 0.04 -16.68 5.08
N VAL A 63 0.65 -17.44 4.18
CA VAL A 63 -0.08 -18.26 3.20
C VAL A 63 -0.94 -19.32 3.88
N GLY A 64 -0.41 -19.97 4.91
CA GLY A 64 -1.15 -20.95 5.71
C GLY A 64 -2.39 -20.33 6.38
N GLU A 65 -2.23 -19.16 6.98
CA GLU A 65 -3.36 -18.41 7.59
C GLU A 65 -4.38 -17.96 6.54
N LEU A 66 -3.95 -17.58 5.32
CA LEU A 66 -4.87 -17.31 4.22
C LEU A 66 -5.71 -18.56 3.88
N PHE A 67 -5.10 -19.73 3.74
CA PHE A 67 -5.82 -20.98 3.47
C PHE A 67 -6.76 -21.36 4.62
N LYS A 68 -6.36 -21.14 5.86
CA LYS A 68 -7.17 -21.41 7.04
C LYS A 68 -8.47 -20.60 7.07
N LYS A 69 -8.49 -19.36 6.58
CA LYS A 69 -9.71 -18.57 6.42
C LYS A 69 -10.74 -19.25 5.51
N HIS A 70 -10.29 -20.16 4.64
CA HIS A 70 -11.11 -20.89 3.68
C HIS A 70 -11.19 -22.40 3.99
N GLU A 71 -11.00 -22.80 5.24
CA GLU A 71 -10.99 -24.22 5.65
C GLU A 71 -12.29 -24.97 5.36
N TYR A 72 -13.42 -24.26 5.21
CA TYR A 72 -14.72 -24.82 4.80
C TYR A 72 -14.65 -25.56 3.44
N LEU A 73 -13.66 -25.25 2.60
CA LEU A 73 -13.42 -25.98 1.34
C LEU A 73 -13.06 -27.45 1.57
N MET A 74 -12.51 -27.79 2.74
CA MET A 74 -12.15 -29.17 3.09
C MET A 74 -13.37 -30.08 3.28
N GLU A 75 -14.49 -29.52 3.70
CA GLU A 75 -15.76 -30.26 3.86
C GLU A 75 -16.55 -30.33 2.57
N SER A 76 -16.17 -29.55 1.56
CA SER A 76 -16.86 -29.47 0.30
C SER A 76 -16.67 -30.73 -0.56
N PRO A 77 -17.72 -31.22 -1.23
CA PRO A 77 -17.60 -32.29 -2.22
C PRO A 77 -16.99 -31.81 -3.54
N VAL A 78 -16.84 -30.50 -3.73
CA VAL A 78 -16.33 -29.89 -4.96
C VAL A 78 -14.84 -30.18 -5.17
N LEU A 79 -14.08 -30.25 -4.08
CA LEU A 79 -12.67 -30.61 -4.12
C LEU A 79 -12.48 -32.12 -4.01
N ASN A 80 -11.67 -32.68 -4.91
CA ASN A 80 -11.28 -34.10 -4.85
C ASN A 80 -10.22 -34.33 -3.75
N ALA A 81 -9.87 -35.60 -3.51
CA ALA A 81 -8.96 -35.98 -2.43
C ALA A 81 -7.54 -35.42 -2.60
N GLU A 82 -7.04 -35.29 -3.84
CA GLU A 82 -5.72 -34.70 -4.10
C GLU A 82 -5.72 -33.19 -3.90
N GLU A 83 -6.78 -32.48 -4.30
CA GLU A 83 -6.96 -31.06 -4.06
C GLU A 83 -7.05 -30.74 -2.56
N LYS A 84 -7.80 -31.54 -1.81
CA LYS A 84 -7.88 -31.43 -0.33
C LYS A 84 -6.52 -31.68 0.32
N LYS A 85 -5.79 -32.69 -0.14
CA LYS A 85 -4.44 -32.93 0.36
C LYS A 85 -3.51 -31.74 0.08
N LYS A 86 -3.53 -31.19 -1.14
CA LYS A 86 -2.74 -30.02 -1.51
C LYS A 86 -3.11 -28.80 -0.67
N PHE A 87 -4.40 -28.56 -0.45
CA PHE A 87 -4.91 -27.50 0.43
C PHE A 87 -4.35 -27.65 1.84
N ASP A 88 -4.41 -28.87 2.39
CA ASP A 88 -3.97 -29.18 3.74
C ASP A 88 -2.45 -29.05 3.91
N ASP A 89 -1.68 -29.48 2.90
CA ASP A 89 -0.23 -29.36 2.90
C ASP A 89 0.22 -27.89 2.89
N ILE A 90 -0.47 -27.02 2.12
CA ILE A 90 -0.20 -25.57 2.11
C ILE A 90 -0.61 -24.95 3.46
N ARG A 91 -1.82 -25.24 3.93
CA ARG A 91 -2.37 -24.70 5.19
C ARG A 91 -1.48 -24.96 6.40
N TYR A 92 -0.81 -26.11 6.46
CA TYR A 92 0.07 -26.51 7.56
C TYR A 92 1.56 -26.31 7.26
N GLY A 93 1.92 -25.59 6.20
CA GLY A 93 3.32 -25.33 5.85
C GLY A 93 4.14 -26.57 5.46
N ARG A 94 3.49 -27.63 5.00
CA ARG A 94 4.14 -28.88 4.53
C ARG A 94 4.40 -28.89 3.03
N ALA A 95 3.86 -27.89 2.32
CA ALA A 95 3.99 -27.76 0.88
C ALA A 95 5.42 -27.40 0.46
N GLY A 96 5.84 -27.88 -0.71
CA GLY A 96 7.12 -27.51 -1.29
C GLY A 96 7.18 -26.07 -1.79
N LYS A 97 8.40 -25.55 -2.04
CA LYS A 97 8.65 -24.19 -2.51
C LYS A 97 7.78 -23.80 -3.71
N ILE A 98 7.64 -24.68 -4.70
CA ILE A 98 6.85 -24.43 -5.91
C ILE A 98 5.36 -24.29 -5.58
N GLU A 99 4.83 -25.09 -4.67
CA GLU A 99 3.42 -25.02 -4.27
C GLU A 99 3.12 -23.74 -3.49
N VAL A 100 4.04 -23.29 -2.63
CA VAL A 100 3.95 -22.01 -1.94
C VAL A 100 3.94 -20.87 -2.97
N MET A 101 4.85 -20.87 -3.94
CA MET A 101 4.90 -19.87 -5.02
C MET A 101 3.60 -19.85 -5.86
N ARG A 102 2.90 -20.95 -5.97
CA ARG A 102 1.62 -21.08 -6.71
C ARG A 102 0.39 -21.02 -5.81
N SER A 103 0.54 -20.78 -4.53
CA SER A 103 -0.57 -20.89 -3.56
C SER A 103 -1.75 -19.98 -3.88
N LEU A 104 -1.50 -18.72 -4.32
CA LEU A 104 -2.58 -17.81 -4.72
C LEU A 104 -3.36 -18.33 -5.94
N GLN A 105 -2.66 -18.90 -6.93
CA GLN A 105 -3.33 -19.52 -8.08
C GLN A 105 -4.17 -20.70 -7.63
N ILE A 106 -3.60 -21.62 -6.85
CA ILE A 106 -4.28 -22.82 -6.34
C ILE A 106 -5.55 -22.44 -5.56
N LEU A 107 -5.45 -21.49 -4.64
CA LEU A 107 -6.60 -21.06 -3.84
C LEU A 107 -7.67 -20.39 -4.70
N SER A 108 -7.28 -19.54 -5.66
CA SER A 108 -8.24 -18.91 -6.56
C SER A 108 -9.01 -19.93 -7.41
N GLU A 109 -8.36 -21.01 -7.87
CA GLU A 109 -9.01 -22.11 -8.58
C GLU A 109 -10.00 -22.85 -7.67
N PHE A 110 -9.64 -23.16 -6.43
CA PHE A 110 -10.52 -23.84 -5.47
C PHE A 110 -11.75 -23.00 -5.10
N LEU A 111 -11.56 -21.71 -4.84
CA LEU A 111 -12.65 -20.79 -4.54
C LEU A 111 -13.56 -20.59 -5.75
N SER A 112 -12.99 -20.41 -6.94
CA SER A 112 -13.76 -20.26 -8.18
C SER A 112 -14.60 -21.50 -8.46
N LYS A 113 -14.05 -22.70 -8.25
CA LYS A 113 -14.75 -23.97 -8.38
C LYS A 113 -15.88 -24.13 -7.37
N TYR A 114 -15.66 -23.70 -6.11
CA TYR A 114 -16.64 -23.81 -5.04
C TYR A 114 -17.83 -22.85 -5.22
N TYR A 115 -17.55 -21.56 -5.52
CA TYR A 115 -18.58 -20.54 -5.67
C TYR A 115 -19.17 -20.44 -7.10
N ASN A 116 -18.56 -21.12 -8.07
CA ASN A 116 -18.83 -20.93 -9.49
C ASN A 116 -18.76 -19.45 -9.92
N LYS A 117 -17.81 -18.73 -9.33
CA LYS A 117 -17.55 -17.30 -9.55
C LYS A 117 -16.04 -17.04 -9.55
N SER A 118 -15.63 -16.01 -10.26
CA SER A 118 -14.25 -15.50 -10.14
C SER A 118 -14.01 -14.89 -8.75
N VAL A 119 -12.75 -14.70 -8.39
CA VAL A 119 -12.29 -14.30 -7.05
C VAL A 119 -11.76 -12.88 -7.10
N ILE A 120 -11.91 -12.13 -6.02
CA ILE A 120 -11.20 -10.86 -5.80
C ILE A 120 -9.96 -11.13 -4.94
N LEU A 121 -8.80 -10.67 -5.42
CA LEU A 121 -7.52 -10.80 -4.73
C LEU A 121 -7.09 -9.43 -4.17
N LEU A 122 -6.90 -9.38 -2.86
CA LEU A 122 -6.41 -8.21 -2.13
C LEU A 122 -5.05 -8.54 -1.52
N ILE A 123 -4.00 -7.81 -1.92
CA ILE A 123 -2.64 -7.97 -1.37
C ILE A 123 -2.20 -6.64 -0.78
N ASP A 124 -1.85 -6.65 0.49
CA ASP A 124 -1.38 -5.47 1.22
C ASP A 124 0.13 -5.54 1.47
N GLU A 125 0.81 -4.40 1.29
CA GLU A 125 2.25 -4.24 1.55
C GLU A 125 3.14 -5.26 0.81
N TYR A 126 2.92 -5.43 -0.51
CA TYR A 126 3.63 -6.46 -1.29
C TYR A 126 5.15 -6.20 -1.42
N ASP A 127 5.59 -4.99 -1.16
CA ASP A 127 6.99 -4.56 -1.25
C ASP A 127 7.80 -4.86 0.03
N VAL A 128 7.16 -5.08 1.17
CA VAL A 128 7.85 -5.32 2.45
C VAL A 128 8.84 -6.49 2.36
N PRO A 129 8.51 -7.68 1.80
CA PRO A 129 9.49 -8.76 1.66
C PRO A 129 10.74 -8.36 0.89
N MET A 130 10.59 -7.50 -0.13
CA MET A 130 11.71 -7.04 -0.96
C MET A 130 12.55 -5.99 -0.24
N ALA A 131 11.89 -5.04 0.46
CA ALA A 131 12.57 -4.03 1.27
C ALA A 131 13.46 -4.67 2.34
N ARG A 132 12.92 -5.63 3.07
CA ARG A 132 13.65 -6.38 4.12
C ARG A 132 14.77 -7.25 3.54
N ALA A 133 14.52 -7.90 2.41
CA ALA A 133 15.52 -8.69 1.73
C ALA A 133 16.71 -7.87 1.26
N THR A 134 16.49 -6.64 0.81
CA THR A 134 17.55 -5.69 0.43
C THR A 134 18.40 -5.32 1.63
N SER A 135 17.76 -4.92 2.74
CA SER A 135 18.47 -4.52 3.96
C SER A 135 19.28 -5.66 4.59
N ASN A 136 18.85 -6.91 4.41
CA ASN A 136 19.46 -8.10 5.05
C ASN A 136 20.24 -8.99 4.06
N GLY A 137 20.40 -8.58 2.79
CA GLY A 137 21.32 -9.21 1.82
C GLY A 137 20.82 -10.49 1.15
N TYR A 138 19.51 -10.81 1.22
CA TYR A 138 18.93 -12.00 0.57
C TYR A 138 17.92 -11.64 -0.55
N TYR A 139 18.13 -10.48 -1.17
CA TYR A 139 17.25 -9.91 -2.20
C TYR A 139 16.95 -10.86 -3.37
N LYS A 140 17.97 -11.52 -3.91
CA LYS A 140 17.82 -12.39 -5.10
C LYS A 140 16.94 -13.61 -4.83
N GLU A 141 17.11 -14.22 -3.66
CA GLU A 141 16.32 -15.37 -3.23
C GLU A 141 14.86 -14.99 -3.00
N MET A 142 14.61 -13.85 -2.37
CA MET A 142 13.26 -13.36 -2.15
C MET A 142 12.58 -12.94 -3.46
N LEU A 143 13.32 -12.31 -4.37
CA LEU A 143 12.81 -11.92 -5.69
C LEU A 143 12.31 -13.12 -6.50
N GLU A 144 13.02 -14.25 -6.46
CA GLU A 144 12.59 -15.50 -7.12
C GLU A 144 11.24 -15.96 -6.56
N ILE A 145 11.08 -15.96 -5.24
CA ILE A 145 9.82 -16.33 -4.56
C ILE A 145 8.70 -15.39 -4.97
N MET A 146 8.92 -14.09 -4.86
CA MET A 146 7.89 -13.09 -5.14
C MET A 146 7.45 -13.09 -6.60
N LYS A 147 8.39 -13.30 -7.55
CA LYS A 147 8.04 -13.50 -8.96
C LYS A 147 7.10 -14.69 -9.18
N GLY A 148 7.41 -15.83 -8.58
CA GLY A 148 6.56 -17.01 -8.67
C GLY A 148 5.21 -16.82 -8.01
N PHE A 149 5.20 -16.16 -6.86
CA PHE A 149 3.98 -15.87 -6.10
C PHE A 149 3.03 -14.93 -6.87
N MET A 150 3.55 -13.87 -7.48
CA MET A 150 2.79 -12.93 -8.29
C MET A 150 2.41 -13.48 -9.69
N GLN A 151 2.92 -14.67 -10.05
CA GLN A 151 2.50 -15.34 -11.29
C GLN A 151 0.99 -15.60 -11.32
N ALA A 152 0.34 -15.73 -10.16
CA ALA A 152 -1.11 -15.87 -10.04
C ALA A 152 -1.91 -14.72 -10.69
N LEU A 153 -1.28 -13.56 -10.93
CA LEU A 153 -1.90 -12.41 -11.59
C LEU A 153 -1.83 -12.47 -13.12
N LYS A 154 -1.05 -13.42 -13.68
CA LYS A 154 -0.89 -13.57 -15.12
C LYS A 154 -1.88 -14.60 -15.65
N ASP A 155 -2.67 -14.18 -16.64
CA ASP A 155 -3.58 -15.06 -17.39
C ASP A 155 -4.46 -15.96 -16.52
N ASN A 156 -4.71 -15.58 -15.26
CA ASN A 156 -5.55 -16.31 -14.33
C ASN A 156 -7.02 -15.93 -14.48
N GLN A 157 -7.78 -16.74 -15.19
CA GLN A 157 -9.21 -16.53 -15.45
C GLN A 157 -10.07 -16.62 -14.17
N CYS A 158 -9.54 -17.19 -13.10
CA CYS A 158 -10.24 -17.26 -11.81
C CYS A 158 -10.21 -15.93 -11.05
N ILE A 159 -9.40 -14.94 -11.44
CA ILE A 159 -9.34 -13.64 -10.79
C ILE A 159 -10.17 -12.61 -11.58
N LYS A 160 -11.17 -12.04 -10.93
CA LYS A 160 -12.01 -10.96 -11.46
C LYS A 160 -11.34 -9.59 -11.35
N LEU A 161 -10.75 -9.33 -10.17
CA LEU A 161 -10.10 -8.08 -9.81
C LEU A 161 -8.96 -8.38 -8.83
N ALA A 162 -7.84 -7.70 -8.99
CA ALA A 162 -6.79 -7.67 -7.98
C ALA A 162 -6.52 -6.23 -7.55
N VAL A 163 -6.43 -5.99 -6.24
CA VAL A 163 -5.98 -4.72 -5.66
C VAL A 163 -4.75 -4.98 -4.82
N ILE A 164 -3.68 -4.25 -5.11
CA ILE A 164 -2.38 -4.46 -4.48
C ILE A 164 -1.87 -3.12 -3.98
N THR A 165 -1.44 -3.04 -2.73
CA THR A 165 -0.86 -1.84 -2.13
C THR A 165 0.60 -2.03 -1.76
N SER A 166 1.35 -0.93 -1.79
CA SER A 166 2.76 -0.86 -1.40
C SER A 166 3.19 0.59 -1.13
N CYS A 167 4.28 0.78 -0.42
CA CYS A 167 4.93 2.07 -0.30
C CYS A 167 5.66 2.47 -1.58
N LEU A 168 6.36 1.51 -2.21
CA LEU A 168 7.10 1.74 -3.45
C LEU A 168 6.59 0.84 -4.58
N LYS A 169 6.58 1.41 -5.78
CA LYS A 169 6.28 0.65 -6.99
C LYS A 169 7.51 -0.15 -7.42
N ILE A 170 7.55 -1.44 -7.10
CA ILE A 170 8.63 -2.34 -7.54
C ILE A 170 8.40 -2.75 -9.01
N ALA A 171 8.44 -1.76 -9.92
CA ALA A 171 8.06 -1.99 -11.33
C ALA A 171 9.20 -2.57 -12.19
N LYS A 172 10.45 -2.14 -11.95
CA LYS A 172 11.59 -2.54 -12.78
C LYS A 172 12.08 -3.97 -12.52
N GLU A 173 11.70 -4.58 -11.41
CA GLU A 173 12.22 -5.88 -10.98
C GLU A 173 11.53 -7.08 -11.64
N SER A 174 10.77 -6.84 -12.70
CA SER A 174 10.09 -7.90 -13.46
C SER A 174 9.11 -8.77 -12.66
N ILE A 175 8.74 -8.38 -11.43
CA ILE A 175 7.71 -9.10 -10.64
C ILE A 175 6.39 -9.13 -11.42
N PHE A 176 6.04 -8.01 -12.03
CA PHE A 176 4.85 -7.86 -12.87
C PHE A 176 5.12 -7.94 -14.38
N THR A 177 6.30 -8.39 -14.81
CA THR A 177 6.63 -8.52 -16.24
C THR A 177 5.63 -9.47 -16.93
N GLY A 178 4.97 -8.97 -17.96
CA GLY A 178 3.96 -9.71 -18.71
C GLY A 178 2.53 -9.62 -18.17
N THR A 179 2.26 -8.77 -17.15
CA THR A 179 0.90 -8.38 -16.76
C THR A 179 0.53 -7.09 -17.49
N ASN A 180 -0.13 -7.21 -18.66
CA ASN A 180 -0.48 -6.06 -19.49
C ASN A 180 -1.69 -5.26 -18.95
N ASN A 181 -2.40 -5.79 -17.94
CA ASN A 181 -3.63 -5.22 -17.38
C ASN A 181 -3.41 -4.51 -16.04
N PHE A 182 -2.18 -4.18 -15.69
CA PHE A 182 -1.85 -3.57 -14.43
C PHE A 182 -1.87 -2.04 -14.55
N VAL A 183 -2.73 -1.39 -13.75
CA VAL A 183 -2.79 0.07 -13.64
C VAL A 183 -2.19 0.46 -12.30
N SER A 184 -1.07 1.19 -12.34
CA SER A 184 -0.44 1.75 -11.14
C SER A 184 -0.92 3.17 -10.92
N ASN A 185 -1.33 3.48 -9.69
CA ASN A 185 -1.62 4.83 -9.23
C ASN A 185 -0.61 5.16 -8.12
N THR A 186 0.04 6.29 -8.23
CA THR A 186 1.05 6.77 -7.28
C THR A 186 0.65 8.14 -6.75
N ILE A 187 1.36 8.66 -5.77
CA ILE A 187 1.11 10.01 -5.23
C ILE A 187 1.33 11.13 -6.26
N THR A 188 2.00 10.83 -7.39
CA THR A 188 2.19 11.77 -8.50
C THR A 188 1.04 11.72 -9.51
N SER A 189 0.17 10.72 -9.43
CA SER A 189 -0.94 10.54 -10.36
C SER A 189 -2.09 11.46 -9.99
N SER A 190 -2.71 12.11 -10.97
CA SER A 190 -3.97 12.86 -10.78
C SER A 190 -5.18 11.92 -10.61
N ARG A 191 -5.03 10.64 -10.96
CA ARG A 191 -6.09 9.65 -10.80
C ARG A 191 -6.11 9.11 -9.38
N LEU A 192 -7.25 9.21 -8.70
CA LEU A 192 -7.51 8.70 -7.35
C LEU A 192 -6.70 9.41 -6.23
N ASN A 193 -6.00 10.51 -6.52
CA ASN A 193 -5.20 11.25 -5.55
C ASN A 193 -6.02 11.73 -4.34
N GLU A 194 -7.26 12.14 -4.54
CA GLU A 194 -8.20 12.57 -3.49
C GLU A 194 -8.65 11.45 -2.52
N TYR A 195 -8.38 10.18 -2.86
CA TYR A 195 -8.81 9.03 -2.06
C TYR A 195 -7.69 8.40 -1.22
N TYR A 196 -6.47 8.92 -1.29
CA TYR A 196 -5.34 8.40 -0.49
C TYR A 196 -5.26 9.00 0.92
N GLY A 197 -6.07 10.01 1.20
CA GLY A 197 -6.16 10.65 2.51
C GLY A 197 -7.47 11.42 2.60
N PHE A 198 -7.59 12.33 3.57
CA PHE A 198 -8.75 13.20 3.64
C PHE A 198 -8.51 14.50 2.88
N VAL A 199 -9.52 14.97 2.15
CA VAL A 199 -9.55 16.31 1.57
C VAL A 199 -10.21 17.30 2.52
N GLN A 200 -10.06 18.60 2.29
CA GLN A 200 -10.51 19.66 3.21
C GLN A 200 -11.99 19.54 3.61
N ASN A 201 -12.88 19.28 2.66
CA ASN A 201 -14.32 19.14 2.94
C ASN A 201 -14.66 17.91 3.83
N GLU A 202 -13.87 16.85 3.75
CA GLU A 202 -14.02 15.68 4.63
C GLU A 202 -13.55 15.99 6.03
N VAL A 203 -12.41 16.70 6.17
CA VAL A 203 -11.91 17.15 7.48
C VAL A 203 -12.89 18.12 8.14
N ASP A 204 -13.47 19.06 7.39
CA ASP A 204 -14.48 19.99 7.90
C ASP A 204 -15.71 19.22 8.42
N ARG A 205 -16.17 18.21 7.67
CA ARG A 205 -17.28 17.34 8.10
C ARG A 205 -16.94 16.51 9.33
N ILE A 206 -15.74 15.94 9.41
CA ILE A 206 -15.29 15.19 10.59
C ILE A 206 -15.31 16.08 11.84
N LEU A 207 -14.86 17.33 11.73
CA LEU A 207 -14.87 18.28 12.84
C LEU A 207 -16.31 18.67 13.24
N GLU A 208 -17.20 18.81 12.27
CA GLU A 208 -18.62 19.11 12.49
C GLU A 208 -19.32 17.95 13.17
N ASP A 209 -19.18 16.73 12.64
CA ASP A 209 -19.76 15.50 13.21
C ASP A 209 -19.24 15.21 14.63
N ALA A 210 -17.98 15.57 14.91
CA ALA A 210 -17.38 15.47 16.24
C ALA A 210 -17.74 16.64 17.18
N GLU A 211 -18.57 17.63 16.73
CA GLU A 211 -18.93 18.84 17.47
C GLU A 211 -17.73 19.72 17.88
N ILE A 212 -16.61 19.65 17.17
CA ILE A 212 -15.35 20.37 17.45
C ILE A 212 -15.37 21.70 16.69
N LYS A 213 -15.45 22.83 17.41
CA LYS A 213 -15.50 24.18 16.83
C LYS A 213 -14.15 24.90 16.92
N GLY A 214 -13.84 25.71 15.90
CA GLY A 214 -12.68 26.63 15.92
C GLY A 214 -11.31 25.93 15.85
N LYS A 215 -11.25 24.69 15.38
CA LYS A 215 -10.00 23.94 15.24
C LYS A 215 -9.56 23.71 13.80
N GLY A 216 -10.35 24.14 12.80
CA GLY A 216 -10.03 23.95 11.38
C GLY A 216 -8.68 24.54 10.98
N ASP A 217 -8.38 25.78 11.38
CA ASP A 217 -7.10 26.42 11.03
C ASP A 217 -5.88 25.70 11.65
N ILE A 218 -6.04 25.20 12.87
CA ILE A 218 -4.98 24.41 13.53
C ILE A 218 -4.81 23.08 12.83
N MET A 219 -5.92 22.40 12.50
CA MET A 219 -5.93 21.15 11.76
C MET A 219 -5.22 21.33 10.41
N LYS A 220 -5.60 22.37 9.65
CA LYS A 220 -4.96 22.69 8.38
C LYS A 220 -3.48 22.96 8.51
N LYS A 221 -3.08 23.79 9.49
CA LYS A 221 -1.68 24.15 9.70
C LYS A 221 -0.79 22.96 10.02
N TRP A 222 -1.32 21.95 10.74
CA TRP A 222 -0.54 20.84 11.25
C TRP A 222 -0.58 19.60 10.35
N TYR A 223 -1.72 19.32 9.70
CA TYR A 223 -1.97 18.03 9.05
C TYR A 223 -2.28 18.14 7.56
N ASP A 224 -2.47 19.35 6.99
CA ASP A 224 -2.54 19.60 5.55
C ASP A 224 -1.10 19.65 4.99
N GLY A 225 -0.42 18.50 5.01
CA GLY A 225 1.01 18.41 4.71
C GLY A 225 1.33 17.85 3.33
N TYR A 226 0.40 17.18 2.67
CA TYR A 226 0.68 16.48 1.42
C TYR A 226 -0.02 17.13 0.24
N HIS A 227 0.71 17.18 -0.89
CA HIS A 227 0.17 17.59 -2.18
C HIS A 227 0.36 16.44 -3.16
N PHE A 228 -0.74 15.74 -3.51
CA PHE A 228 -0.74 14.59 -4.39
C PHE A 228 -1.32 14.97 -5.74
N GLY A 229 -0.50 14.95 -6.80
CA GLY A 229 -0.91 15.45 -8.11
C GLY A 229 -1.33 16.93 -8.03
N ASP A 230 -2.62 17.18 -8.02
CA ASP A 230 -3.23 18.52 -7.97
C ASP A 230 -4.12 18.75 -6.72
N VAL A 231 -4.08 17.86 -5.73
CA VAL A 231 -4.94 17.89 -4.55
C VAL A 231 -4.14 17.94 -3.25
N ASP A 232 -4.57 18.82 -2.35
CA ASP A 232 -4.07 18.85 -0.96
C ASP A 232 -4.76 17.76 -0.13
N VAL A 233 -3.95 16.96 0.57
CA VAL A 233 -4.40 15.75 1.27
C VAL A 233 -3.87 15.73 2.70
N TYR A 234 -4.76 15.44 3.64
CA TYR A 234 -4.45 15.24 5.05
C TYR A 234 -4.13 13.77 5.34
N CYS A 235 -3.18 13.52 6.25
CA CYS A 235 -2.95 12.19 6.78
C CYS A 235 -4.15 11.76 7.66
N PRO A 236 -4.89 10.69 7.29
CA PRO A 236 -6.07 10.27 8.06
C PRO A 236 -5.77 9.91 9.50
N CYS A 237 -4.62 9.29 9.75
CA CYS A 237 -4.20 8.90 11.11
C CYS A 237 -4.05 10.12 12.01
N ASP A 238 -3.33 11.14 11.54
CA ASP A 238 -3.10 12.36 12.33
C ASP A 238 -4.41 13.10 12.61
N VAL A 239 -5.26 13.24 11.59
CA VAL A 239 -6.58 13.88 11.75
C VAL A 239 -7.42 13.15 12.79
N MET A 240 -7.57 11.83 12.65
CA MET A 240 -8.42 11.05 13.55
C MET A 240 -7.87 10.98 14.98
N CYS A 241 -6.56 10.86 15.16
CA CYS A 241 -5.94 10.88 16.48
C CYS A 241 -6.11 12.25 17.16
N TYR A 242 -5.98 13.34 16.41
CA TYR A 242 -6.18 14.67 16.98
C TYR A 242 -7.65 14.92 17.33
N VAL A 243 -8.59 14.47 16.51
CA VAL A 243 -10.04 14.53 16.80
C VAL A 243 -10.38 13.76 18.07
N ASP A 244 -9.88 12.52 18.21
CA ASP A 244 -10.06 11.71 19.44
C ASP A 244 -9.51 12.42 20.68
N ASN A 245 -8.34 13.04 20.57
CA ASN A 245 -7.76 13.82 21.67
C ASN A 245 -8.57 15.07 22.01
N LEU A 246 -9.12 15.77 21.01
CA LEU A 246 -9.97 16.94 21.22
C LEU A 246 -11.31 16.60 21.87
N GLN A 247 -11.88 15.43 21.55
CA GLN A 247 -13.09 14.93 22.22
C GLN A 247 -12.86 14.66 23.70
N LYS A 248 -11.66 14.16 24.07
CA LYS A 248 -11.27 13.91 25.47
C LYS A 248 -10.86 15.19 26.19
N ASN A 249 -10.19 16.10 25.49
CA ASN A 249 -9.72 17.38 26.01
C ASN A 249 -9.82 18.48 24.95
N PRO A 250 -10.80 19.38 25.02
CA PRO A 250 -10.99 20.47 24.03
C PRO A 250 -9.78 21.42 23.89
N ASN A 251 -8.87 21.40 24.85
CA ASN A 251 -7.63 22.19 24.84
C ASN A 251 -6.40 21.36 24.42
N ALA A 252 -6.59 20.14 23.90
CA ALA A 252 -5.50 19.32 23.40
C ALA A 252 -4.70 20.09 22.34
N LYS A 253 -3.38 19.99 22.44
CA LYS A 253 -2.46 20.51 21.42
C LYS A 253 -2.29 19.47 20.33
N PRO A 254 -2.11 19.89 19.07
CA PRO A 254 -1.73 18.96 18.01
C PRO A 254 -0.37 18.33 18.31
N ASP A 255 -0.18 17.11 17.83
CA ASP A 255 1.04 16.33 17.97
C ASP A 255 1.33 15.55 16.68
N GLU A 256 2.52 15.00 16.54
CA GLU A 256 2.97 14.20 15.40
C GLU A 256 2.60 12.72 15.63
N TYR A 257 1.34 12.34 15.33
CA TYR A 257 0.83 11.00 15.65
C TYR A 257 1.38 9.90 14.72
N TRP A 258 1.82 10.26 13.53
CA TRP A 258 2.42 9.34 12.57
C TRP A 258 3.91 9.07 12.83
N LYS A 259 4.55 9.83 13.72
CA LYS A 259 5.94 9.66 14.10
C LYS A 259 6.18 8.27 14.68
N ASP A 260 7.32 7.67 14.32
CA ASP A 260 7.76 6.33 14.78
C ASP A 260 6.87 5.16 14.35
N THR A 261 5.93 5.35 13.43
CA THR A 261 5.09 4.25 12.89
C THR A 261 5.73 3.52 11.72
N SER A 262 6.74 4.10 11.07
CA SER A 262 7.47 3.52 9.94
C SER A 262 8.91 3.18 10.30
N ASP A 263 9.44 2.12 9.66
CA ASP A 263 10.86 1.78 9.76
C ASP A 263 11.69 2.72 8.86
N ASN A 264 12.38 3.64 9.50
CA ASN A 264 13.22 4.66 8.85
C ASN A 264 14.61 4.11 8.44
N ALA A 265 14.84 2.80 8.51
CA ALA A 265 16.16 2.19 8.29
C ALA A 265 16.73 2.54 6.91
N ILE A 266 15.90 2.50 5.86
CA ILE A 266 16.33 2.81 4.50
C ILE A 266 16.78 4.27 4.40
N ILE A 267 16.01 5.21 4.96
CA ILE A 267 16.36 6.64 4.91
C ILE A 267 17.61 6.92 5.75
N ARG A 268 17.72 6.33 6.93
CA ARG A 268 18.95 6.44 7.75
C ARG A 268 20.17 5.98 6.99
N SER A 269 20.08 4.87 6.27
CA SER A 269 21.20 4.34 5.47
C SER A 269 21.67 5.30 4.37
N PHE A 270 20.76 6.12 3.80
CA PHE A 270 21.14 7.17 2.86
C PHE A 270 21.78 8.38 3.53
N ILE A 271 21.27 8.79 4.68
CA ILE A 271 21.81 9.94 5.43
C ILE A 271 23.23 9.65 5.90
N ASP A 272 23.53 8.43 6.29
CA ASP A 272 24.86 7.98 6.71
C ASP A 272 25.91 8.07 5.58
N TYR A 273 25.47 8.01 4.31
CA TYR A 273 26.32 8.21 3.13
C TYR A 273 26.23 9.63 2.55
N ALA A 274 25.56 10.56 3.24
CA ALA A 274 25.29 11.90 2.72
C ALA A 274 26.58 12.71 2.53
N GLY A 275 26.88 13.05 1.27
CA GLY A 275 27.91 14.03 0.92
C GLY A 275 27.46 15.46 1.22
N ALA A 276 28.38 16.43 1.07
CA ALA A 276 28.13 17.85 1.32
C ALA A 276 26.93 18.42 0.53
N SER A 277 26.65 17.89 -0.68
CA SER A 277 25.51 18.29 -1.51
C SER A 277 24.19 17.96 -0.82
N ILE A 278 24.02 16.71 -0.38
CA ILE A 278 22.81 16.22 0.31
C ILE A 278 22.59 17.02 1.60
N THR A 279 23.63 17.23 2.40
CA THR A 279 23.54 18.00 3.64
C THR A 279 23.01 19.40 3.40
N LYS A 280 23.55 20.12 2.39
CA LYS A 280 23.11 21.47 2.03
C LYS A 280 21.62 21.49 1.60
N LYS A 281 21.17 20.53 0.82
CA LYS A 281 19.77 20.42 0.39
C LYS A 281 18.85 20.11 1.57
N LEU A 282 19.26 19.21 2.49
CA LEU A 282 18.52 18.95 3.73
C LEU A 282 18.39 20.19 4.60
N GLU A 283 19.48 20.96 4.77
CA GLU A 283 19.45 22.24 5.49
C GLU A 283 18.47 23.23 4.86
N THR A 284 18.44 23.31 3.51
CA THR A 284 17.48 24.16 2.79
C THR A 284 16.05 23.76 3.10
N LEU A 285 15.73 22.46 3.04
CA LEU A 285 14.39 21.93 3.36
C LEU A 285 14.00 22.16 4.82
N MET A 286 14.91 21.91 5.76
CA MET A 286 14.67 22.13 7.20
C MET A 286 14.42 23.61 7.53
N ASN A 287 14.97 24.54 6.76
CA ASN A 287 14.72 25.98 6.89
C ASN A 287 13.45 26.44 6.16
N GLY A 288 12.61 25.51 5.67
CA GLY A 288 11.35 25.81 4.98
C GLY A 288 11.50 26.21 3.52
N GLY A 289 12.69 26.01 2.93
CA GLY A 289 12.96 26.18 1.51
C GLY A 289 12.50 24.95 0.69
N TYR A 290 12.84 24.95 -0.59
CA TYR A 290 12.57 23.84 -1.50
C TYR A 290 13.82 23.50 -2.33
N ILE A 291 13.81 22.30 -2.92
CA ILE A 291 14.80 21.83 -3.86
C ILE A 291 14.10 21.39 -5.15
N ILE A 292 14.80 21.51 -6.28
CA ILE A 292 14.33 20.99 -7.56
C ILE A 292 15.04 19.67 -7.80
N GLN A 293 14.25 18.61 -7.97
CA GLN A 293 14.77 17.28 -8.22
C GLN A 293 13.86 16.50 -9.15
N ARG A 294 14.44 15.71 -10.04
CA ARG A 294 13.68 14.75 -10.83
C ARG A 294 13.26 13.59 -9.93
N VAL A 295 11.99 13.22 -9.99
CA VAL A 295 11.44 12.06 -9.29
C VAL A 295 11.42 10.85 -10.23
N ASP A 296 12.14 9.78 -9.89
CA ASP A 296 12.00 8.47 -10.56
C ASP A 296 10.95 7.61 -9.81
N GLU A 297 9.77 7.49 -10.37
CA GLU A 297 8.69 6.65 -9.82
C GLU A 297 8.95 5.14 -9.97
N ASN A 298 9.94 4.76 -10.77
CA ASN A 298 10.28 3.37 -11.02
C ASN A 298 11.52 2.93 -10.23
N LEU A 299 11.69 3.46 -9.02
CA LEU A 299 12.76 3.00 -8.13
C LEU A 299 12.64 1.51 -7.86
N THR A 300 13.80 0.84 -7.80
CA THR A 300 13.91 -0.54 -7.35
C THR A 300 14.79 -0.59 -6.11
N TYR A 301 14.55 -1.53 -5.22
CA TYR A 301 15.34 -1.67 -4.00
C TYR A 301 16.84 -1.93 -4.28
N ASP A 302 17.17 -2.59 -5.38
CA ASP A 302 18.57 -2.86 -5.81
C ASP A 302 19.37 -1.58 -6.12
N TYR A 303 18.70 -0.52 -6.56
CA TYR A 303 19.33 0.72 -7.03
C TYR A 303 19.10 1.90 -6.09
N LEU A 304 18.49 1.70 -4.92
CA LEU A 304 18.20 2.80 -4.00
C LEU A 304 19.45 3.62 -3.66
N HIS A 305 20.58 2.98 -3.40
CA HIS A 305 21.83 3.63 -3.02
C HIS A 305 22.73 4.05 -4.21
N SER A 306 22.24 3.97 -5.44
CA SER A 306 23.08 4.20 -6.62
C SER A 306 23.27 5.67 -6.97
N SER A 307 22.38 6.58 -6.53
CA SER A 307 22.48 8.02 -6.81
C SER A 307 21.80 8.88 -5.75
N GLU A 308 22.18 10.17 -5.70
CA GLU A 308 21.51 11.18 -4.88
C GLU A 308 20.04 11.39 -5.31
N GLU A 309 19.74 11.32 -6.61
CA GLU A 309 18.38 11.46 -7.14
C GLU A 309 17.43 10.38 -6.61
N ASN A 310 17.94 9.17 -6.42
CA ASN A 310 17.15 8.07 -5.84
C ASN A 310 16.78 8.33 -4.39
N LEU A 311 17.64 8.98 -3.60
CA LEU A 311 17.31 9.40 -2.24
C LEU A 311 16.10 10.34 -2.22
N TRP A 312 16.15 11.40 -3.05
CA TRP A 312 15.08 12.39 -3.10
C TRP A 312 13.77 11.81 -3.61
N SER A 313 13.85 10.94 -4.62
CA SER A 313 12.69 10.20 -5.13
C SER A 313 12.09 9.28 -4.04
N LEU A 314 12.93 8.56 -3.28
CA LEU A 314 12.49 7.73 -2.17
C LEU A 314 11.79 8.56 -1.09
N MET A 315 12.41 9.65 -0.64
CA MET A 315 11.84 10.52 0.39
C MET A 315 10.49 11.11 -0.02
N TYR A 316 10.35 11.45 -1.29
CA TYR A 316 9.08 11.94 -1.83
C TYR A 316 8.02 10.82 -1.91
N LEU A 317 8.35 9.69 -2.52
CA LEU A 317 7.40 8.57 -2.71
C LEU A 317 6.96 7.92 -1.40
N THR A 318 7.78 8.01 -0.35
CA THR A 318 7.45 7.49 1.00
C THR A 318 6.84 8.53 1.92
N GLY A 319 6.61 9.77 1.44
CA GLY A 319 5.89 10.81 2.18
C GLY A 319 6.73 11.62 3.18
N TYR A 320 8.07 11.50 3.16
CA TYR A 320 8.93 12.40 3.95
C TYR A 320 9.04 13.80 3.34
N LEU A 321 8.84 13.90 2.03
CA LEU A 321 8.77 15.15 1.30
C LEU A 321 7.43 15.24 0.59
N THR A 322 6.99 16.47 0.31
CA THR A 322 5.81 16.73 -0.50
C THR A 322 6.15 17.71 -1.61
N GLN A 323 5.33 17.74 -2.65
CA GLN A 323 5.49 18.68 -3.75
C GLN A 323 5.19 20.10 -3.27
N VAL A 324 5.99 21.07 -3.71
CA VAL A 324 5.73 22.50 -3.46
C VAL A 324 4.57 22.96 -4.33
N ARG A 325 3.66 23.74 -3.74
CA ARG A 325 2.56 24.36 -4.48
C ARG A 325 3.11 25.43 -5.42
N ASP A 326 2.59 25.51 -6.65
CA ASP A 326 3.10 26.40 -7.72
C ASP A 326 3.30 27.84 -7.31
N TYR A 327 2.45 28.38 -6.44
CA TYR A 327 2.57 29.77 -5.96
C TYR A 327 3.77 30.04 -5.05
N LYS A 328 4.51 29.01 -4.65
CA LYS A 328 5.74 29.12 -3.83
C LYS A 328 7.01 28.97 -4.65
N ILE A 329 6.89 28.63 -5.93
CA ILE A 329 8.04 28.48 -6.83
C ILE A 329 8.43 29.87 -7.35
N ASP A 330 9.72 30.22 -7.25
CA ASP A 330 10.23 31.48 -7.77
C ASP A 330 10.28 31.42 -9.29
N ASP A 331 9.63 32.37 -9.98
CA ASP A 331 9.56 32.48 -11.45
C ASP A 331 10.95 32.51 -12.13
N GLN A 332 11.99 32.88 -11.41
CA GLN A 332 13.35 32.95 -11.94
C GLN A 332 13.95 31.55 -12.17
N ILE A 333 13.60 30.58 -11.34
CA ILE A 333 14.10 29.20 -11.44
C ILE A 333 13.49 28.49 -12.65
N ILE A 334 12.21 28.75 -12.96
CA ILE A 334 11.53 28.21 -14.15
C ILE A 334 12.20 28.72 -15.45
N ARG A 335 12.75 29.95 -15.45
CA ARG A 335 13.43 30.54 -16.61
C ARG A 335 14.82 29.94 -16.82
N ASP A 336 15.54 29.65 -15.76
CA ASP A 336 16.90 29.10 -15.86
C ASP A 336 16.88 27.64 -16.39
N GLU A 337 15.91 26.80 -16.00
CA GLU A 337 15.75 25.45 -16.57
C GLU A 337 15.27 25.45 -18.04
N ALA A 338 14.51 26.44 -18.46
CA ALA A 338 14.09 26.60 -19.87
C ALA A 338 15.23 27.06 -20.79
N GLN A 339 16.33 27.57 -20.25
CA GLN A 339 17.53 27.97 -21.01
C GLN A 339 18.59 26.87 -21.11
N GLU A 340 18.51 25.84 -20.26
CA GLU A 340 19.44 24.68 -20.30
C GLU A 340 18.91 23.51 -21.17
N GLN A 341 17.71 23.59 -21.74
CA GLN A 341 17.14 22.66 -22.72
C GLN A 341 17.29 23.22 -24.14
#